data_220d2a31b48bb8850448f3ca46ac37c0
#
_entry.id   220d2a31b48bb8850448f3ca46ac37c0
#
_cell.length_a   1.000
_cell.length_b   1.000
_cell.length_c   1.000
_cell.angle_alpha   90.00
_cell.angle_beta   90.00
_cell.angle_gamma   90.00
#
_symmetry.space_group_name_H-M   'P 1'
#
loop_
_entity.id
_entity.type
_entity.pdbx_description
1 polymer ?
#
loop_
_entity_poly.entity_id
_entity_poly.type
_entity_poly.pdbx_seq_one_letter_code
_entity_poly.pdbx_strand_id
1 'polypeptide(L)'
;MKKLASIAVGWLMAFLLLGISPLWAQEEAGNYFTITGIVKNKDNKRKLENVNVSVPGTNIGTVTNADGVFSLKIKDTETILGLEISHIGYLNSQVSLKDKEDVSDLTIWMLPAPNLLSEIVIFGNNARGLVEEAIKKIPVNYSVDKNLLTAFYRETVQKRRRYISVSEAVIDVSKTAYSDREPSNDRVQLQKGRRLLSPKTSDTLAVKVVGGPNLSIYLDIVKNGDALLSMENLNYYDFHIEEPVNLDNRMQYVVSFRPRVSLMYALFYGKLYIDFEKLAFTRAEFSLDMQNRVKAVEAILHKKPLGLRFRPQEVSYLVTYKEQNGKTYLNYIRNEIRFKCDWKKRLFSSSYTVFSEMVVTDRKSDFAAIPSKKAFKEKQVFYDLVDEYWNEDFWKTYNIIEPTESLEHAVNKLKKQSR
;
A
#
# COMPACT_ATOMS: atom_id res chain seq x y z
N MET A 1 52.38 -49.66 6.70
CA MET A 1 51.69 -48.92 7.76
C MET A 1 51.40 -47.46 7.36
N LYS A 2 52.27 -46.69 6.70
CA LYS A 2 52.06 -45.31 6.34
C LYS A 2 50.90 -45.06 5.27
N LYS A 3 50.67 -46.03 4.37
CA LYS A 3 49.60 -45.93 3.37
C LYS A 3 48.18 -46.17 3.91
N LEU A 4 48.03 -47.00 4.94
CA LEU A 4 46.76 -47.27 5.61
C LEU A 4 46.30 -46.07 6.49
N ALA A 5 47.21 -45.36 7.12
CA ALA A 5 46.92 -44.15 7.90
C ALA A 5 46.44 -42.98 7.04
N SER A 6 47.00 -42.84 5.82
CA SER A 6 46.54 -41.77 4.87
C SER A 6 45.13 -42.01 4.36
N ILE A 7 44.70 -43.24 4.15
CA ILE A 7 43.35 -43.59 3.69
C ILE A 7 42.34 -43.37 4.82
N ALA A 8 42.67 -43.72 6.06
CA ALA A 8 41.82 -43.50 7.25
C ALA A 8 41.58 -42.00 7.52
N VAL A 9 42.60 -41.15 7.37
CA VAL A 9 42.48 -39.69 7.53
C VAL A 9 41.62 -39.08 6.39
N GLY A 10 41.75 -39.60 5.16
CA GLY A 10 40.89 -39.16 4.02
C GLY A 10 39.41 -39.46 4.24
N TRP A 11 39.08 -40.64 4.78
CA TRP A 11 37.69 -41.00 5.09
C TRP A 11 37.12 -40.22 6.30
N LEU A 12 37.97 -39.90 7.30
CA LEU A 12 37.55 -39.06 8.43
C LEU A 12 37.26 -37.61 8.00
N MET A 13 38.03 -37.03 7.08
CA MET A 13 37.79 -35.72 6.52
C MET A 13 36.53 -35.69 5.61
N ALA A 14 36.30 -36.77 4.84
CA ALA A 14 35.09 -36.87 4.02
C ALA A 14 33.81 -36.98 4.87
N PHE A 15 33.87 -37.65 6.04
CA PHE A 15 32.75 -37.73 6.99
C PHE A 15 32.49 -36.42 7.71
N LEU A 16 33.49 -35.58 7.96
CA LEU A 16 33.36 -34.25 8.56
C LEU A 16 32.75 -33.24 7.56
N LEU A 17 32.94 -33.41 6.24
CA LEU A 17 32.35 -32.55 5.21
C LEU A 17 30.90 -32.91 4.88
N LEU A 18 30.44 -34.12 5.18
CA LEU A 18 29.03 -34.54 4.99
C LEU A 18 28.13 -34.17 6.18
N GLY A 19 28.67 -33.70 7.29
CA GLY A 19 27.93 -33.33 8.51
C GLY A 19 27.53 -31.88 8.60
N ILE A 20 27.88 -31.03 7.63
CA ILE A 20 27.37 -29.64 7.56
C ILE A 20 26.10 -29.64 6.71
N SER A 21 25.02 -30.20 7.24
CA SER A 21 23.69 -29.85 6.78
C SER A 21 23.53 -28.33 7.00
N PRO A 22 23.20 -27.54 5.97
CA PRO A 22 22.82 -26.19 6.25
C PRO A 22 21.65 -26.26 7.22
N LEU A 23 21.81 -25.74 8.44
CA LEU A 23 20.69 -25.41 9.30
C LEU A 23 19.90 -24.36 8.51
N TRP A 24 18.96 -24.81 7.69
CA TRP A 24 17.85 -24.00 7.29
C TRP A 24 17.18 -23.65 8.61
N ALA A 25 17.29 -22.39 9.02
CA ALA A 25 16.46 -21.87 10.07
C ALA A 25 15.02 -22.11 9.60
N GLN A 26 14.39 -23.19 10.08
CA GLN A 26 12.94 -23.30 10.08
C GLN A 26 12.52 -22.11 10.92
N GLU A 27 11.98 -21.06 10.24
CA GLU A 27 11.12 -20.12 10.92
C GLU A 27 10.09 -20.98 11.67
N GLU A 28 10.22 -21.06 12.99
CA GLU A 28 9.20 -21.67 13.83
C GLU A 28 7.88 -21.03 13.38
N ALA A 29 6.98 -21.86 12.91
CA ALA A 29 5.61 -21.45 12.64
C ALA A 29 4.99 -21.12 14.00
N GLY A 30 5.27 -19.91 14.50
CA GLY A 30 4.70 -19.40 15.72
C GLY A 30 3.17 -19.48 15.58
N ASN A 31 2.51 -19.90 16.63
CA ASN A 31 1.07 -19.85 16.69
C ASN A 31 0.61 -18.39 16.56
N TYR A 32 -0.40 -18.17 15.75
CA TYR A 32 -1.03 -16.87 15.56
C TYR A 32 -2.51 -16.97 15.92
N PHE A 33 -3.01 -16.02 16.66
CA PHE A 33 -4.45 -15.84 16.77
C PHE A 33 -4.89 -14.73 15.82
N THR A 34 -6.14 -14.81 15.36
CA THR A 34 -6.68 -13.88 14.36
C THR A 34 -7.86 -13.13 14.95
N ILE A 35 -7.81 -11.82 14.88
CA ILE A 35 -8.91 -10.93 15.25
C ILE A 35 -9.60 -10.51 13.96
N THR A 36 -10.90 -10.76 13.85
CA THR A 36 -11.70 -10.36 12.70
C THR A 36 -12.82 -9.42 13.09
N GLY A 37 -13.26 -8.60 12.16
CA GLY A 37 -14.39 -7.73 12.43
C GLY A 37 -14.79 -6.85 11.27
N ILE A 38 -15.87 -6.09 11.51
CA ILE A 38 -16.40 -5.10 10.58
C ILE A 38 -16.51 -3.74 11.26
N VAL A 39 -16.09 -2.70 10.56
CA VAL A 39 -16.18 -1.32 11.04
C VAL A 39 -17.31 -0.59 10.32
N LYS A 40 -18.17 0.08 11.09
CA LYS A 40 -19.36 0.78 10.60
C LYS A 40 -19.49 2.17 11.22
N ASN A 41 -20.07 3.08 10.46
CA ASN A 41 -20.51 4.38 10.96
C ASN A 41 -21.69 4.18 11.93
N LYS A 42 -21.64 4.78 13.12
CA LYS A 42 -22.65 4.61 14.17
C LYS A 42 -23.99 5.22 13.78
N ASP A 43 -24.00 6.34 13.05
CA ASP A 43 -25.22 7.08 12.74
C ASP A 43 -26.00 6.46 11.59
N ASN A 44 -25.30 6.18 10.47
CA ASN A 44 -25.95 5.70 9.25
C ASN A 44 -25.73 4.22 8.93
N LYS A 45 -25.01 3.50 9.80
CA LYS A 45 -24.70 2.06 9.72
C LYS A 45 -23.92 1.63 8.45
N ARG A 46 -23.40 2.60 7.68
CA ARG A 46 -22.59 2.29 6.49
C ARG A 46 -21.27 1.65 6.90
N LYS A 47 -20.84 0.68 6.12
CA LYS A 47 -19.52 0.04 6.21
C LYS A 47 -18.44 1.09 5.89
N LEU A 48 -17.33 1.08 6.62
CA LEU A 48 -16.24 2.04 6.46
C LEU A 48 -15.01 1.35 5.89
N GLU A 49 -14.61 1.75 4.69
CA GLU A 49 -13.39 1.29 4.03
C GLU A 49 -12.17 2.11 4.45
N ASN A 50 -10.98 1.52 4.34
CA ASN A 50 -9.70 2.18 4.64
C ASN A 50 -9.61 2.71 6.09
N VAL A 51 -10.32 2.08 7.02
CA VAL A 51 -10.17 2.33 8.44
C VAL A 51 -8.89 1.66 8.91
N ASN A 52 -8.02 2.40 9.57
CA ASN A 52 -6.82 1.85 10.16
C ASN A 52 -7.17 1.07 11.43
N VAL A 53 -6.74 -0.18 11.50
CA VAL A 53 -6.90 -1.08 12.66
C VAL A 53 -5.51 -1.51 13.10
N SER A 54 -5.12 -1.20 14.32
CA SER A 54 -3.76 -1.44 14.80
C SER A 54 -3.72 -1.81 16.28
N VAL A 55 -2.63 -2.42 16.67
CA VAL A 55 -2.33 -2.70 18.08
C VAL A 55 -1.56 -1.52 18.64
N PRO A 56 -2.10 -0.84 19.68
CA PRO A 56 -1.46 0.32 20.31
C PRO A 56 -0.01 0.02 20.74
N GLY A 57 0.90 0.94 20.47
CA GLY A 57 2.31 0.81 20.86
C GLY A 57 3.16 -0.13 20.02
N THR A 58 2.56 -0.79 19.01
CA THR A 58 3.27 -1.72 18.11
C THR A 58 3.24 -1.23 16.65
N ASN A 59 3.97 -1.95 15.77
CA ASN A 59 3.92 -1.73 14.32
C ASN A 59 2.83 -2.58 13.64
N ILE A 60 2.10 -3.41 14.39
CA ILE A 60 1.14 -4.37 13.84
C ILE A 60 -0.15 -3.64 13.49
N GLY A 61 -0.58 -3.78 12.25
CA GLY A 61 -1.81 -3.16 11.77
C GLY A 61 -2.26 -3.67 10.41
N THR A 62 -3.46 -3.26 10.05
CA THR A 62 -4.10 -3.49 8.76
C THR A 62 -5.10 -2.37 8.48
N VAL A 63 -5.78 -2.42 7.33
CA VAL A 63 -6.90 -1.54 7.01
C VAL A 63 -8.14 -2.35 6.63
N THR A 64 -9.33 -1.76 6.83
CA THR A 64 -10.56 -2.38 6.36
C THR A 64 -10.67 -2.33 4.83
N ASN A 65 -11.21 -3.40 4.24
CA ASN A 65 -11.55 -3.45 2.83
C ASN A 65 -12.82 -2.60 2.51
N ALA A 66 -13.26 -2.60 1.25
CA ALA A 66 -14.46 -1.86 0.82
C ALA A 66 -15.77 -2.36 1.45
N ASP A 67 -15.79 -3.56 2.03
CA ASP A 67 -16.92 -4.09 2.81
C ASP A 67 -16.80 -3.74 4.31
N GLY A 68 -15.81 -2.93 4.70
CA GLY A 68 -15.55 -2.55 6.09
C GLY A 68 -14.96 -3.68 6.93
N VAL A 69 -14.55 -4.79 6.33
CA VAL A 69 -14.05 -5.98 7.02
C VAL A 69 -12.54 -5.89 7.19
N PHE A 70 -12.04 -6.35 8.34
CA PHE A 70 -10.61 -6.51 8.61
C PHE A 70 -10.30 -7.87 9.24
N SER A 71 -9.04 -8.28 9.09
CA SER A 71 -8.45 -9.42 9.79
C SER A 71 -7.05 -9.05 10.23
N LEU A 72 -6.76 -9.21 11.50
CA LEU A 72 -5.47 -8.91 12.10
C LEU A 72 -4.93 -10.16 12.80
N LYS A 73 -3.76 -10.62 12.34
CA LYS A 73 -3.06 -11.79 12.88
C LYS A 73 -1.94 -11.32 13.80
N ILE A 74 -1.85 -11.95 14.94
CA ILE A 74 -0.96 -11.57 16.02
C ILE A 74 -0.29 -12.83 16.57
N LYS A 75 1.00 -12.77 16.86
CA LYS A 75 1.71 -13.89 17.44
C LYS A 75 1.20 -14.16 18.86
N ASP A 76 0.99 -15.43 19.22
CA ASP A 76 0.53 -15.83 20.56
C ASP A 76 1.49 -15.40 21.69
N THR A 77 2.74 -15.05 21.35
CA THR A 77 3.74 -14.56 22.31
C THR A 77 3.52 -13.09 22.70
N GLU A 78 2.63 -12.37 22.00
CA GLU A 78 2.36 -10.94 22.26
C GLU A 78 1.12 -10.76 23.13
N THR A 79 1.28 -10.11 24.28
CA THR A 79 0.15 -9.74 25.13
C THR A 79 -0.50 -8.47 24.58
N ILE A 80 -1.73 -8.59 24.07
CA ILE A 80 -2.46 -7.48 23.48
C ILE A 80 -3.63 -7.10 24.38
N LEU A 81 -3.67 -5.83 24.76
CA LEU A 81 -4.72 -5.29 25.61
C LEU A 81 -5.93 -4.79 24.82
N GLY A 82 -5.75 -4.46 23.54
CA GLY A 82 -6.82 -3.93 22.71
C GLY A 82 -6.39 -3.52 21.31
N LEU A 83 -7.35 -3.01 20.55
CA LEU A 83 -7.15 -2.44 19.20
C LEU A 83 -7.44 -0.94 19.26
N GLU A 84 -6.70 -0.18 18.46
CA GLU A 84 -6.98 1.20 18.11
C GLU A 84 -7.50 1.27 16.67
N ILE A 85 -8.63 1.96 16.51
CA ILE A 85 -9.32 2.11 15.25
C ILE A 85 -9.42 3.60 14.92
N SER A 86 -8.87 4.01 13.77
CA SER A 86 -8.90 5.40 13.35
C SER A 86 -9.32 5.54 11.89
N HIS A 87 -10.07 6.61 11.60
CA HIS A 87 -10.51 6.96 10.27
C HIS A 87 -10.75 8.46 10.15
N ILE A 88 -10.48 8.99 8.96
CA ILE A 88 -10.68 10.42 8.69
C ILE A 88 -12.14 10.82 8.88
N GLY A 89 -12.37 11.92 9.61
CA GLY A 89 -13.71 12.42 9.91
C GLY A 89 -14.42 11.68 11.05
N TYR A 90 -13.71 10.83 11.81
CA TYR A 90 -14.25 10.07 12.92
C TYR A 90 -13.39 10.25 14.17
N LEU A 91 -14.02 10.06 15.33
CA LEU A 91 -13.32 9.92 16.60
C LEU A 91 -12.65 8.54 16.66
N ASN A 92 -11.44 8.46 17.20
CA ASN A 92 -10.78 7.18 17.41
C ASN A 92 -11.61 6.29 18.35
N SER A 93 -11.64 5.01 18.05
CA SER A 93 -12.26 3.99 18.87
C SER A 93 -11.18 3.05 19.41
N GLN A 94 -11.26 2.73 20.70
CA GLN A 94 -10.44 1.70 21.31
C GLN A 94 -11.31 0.50 21.69
N VAL A 95 -10.87 -0.69 21.34
CA VAL A 95 -11.57 -1.95 21.62
C VAL A 95 -10.70 -2.74 22.58
N SER A 96 -11.14 -2.90 23.85
CA SER A 96 -10.48 -3.79 24.81
C SER A 96 -10.67 -5.25 24.41
N LEU A 97 -9.60 -6.04 24.46
CA LEU A 97 -9.61 -7.49 24.22
C LEU A 97 -9.37 -8.29 25.51
N LYS A 98 -9.16 -7.62 26.65
CA LYS A 98 -8.67 -8.20 27.90
C LYS A 98 -9.56 -9.31 28.45
N ASP A 99 -10.88 -9.23 28.23
CA ASP A 99 -11.87 -10.16 28.81
C ASP A 99 -12.71 -10.83 27.71
N LYS A 100 -12.24 -10.83 26.46
CA LYS A 100 -12.96 -11.44 25.35
C LYS A 100 -12.45 -12.85 25.11
N GLU A 101 -13.31 -13.85 25.36
CA GLU A 101 -13.05 -15.24 24.99
C GLU A 101 -13.06 -15.46 23.47
N ASP A 102 -13.84 -14.64 22.74
CA ASP A 102 -13.92 -14.67 21.27
C ASP A 102 -13.63 -13.28 20.70
N VAL A 103 -12.63 -13.22 19.84
CA VAL A 103 -12.17 -12.01 19.12
C VAL A 103 -12.49 -12.08 17.62
N SER A 104 -13.32 -13.05 17.22
CA SER A 104 -13.84 -13.18 15.88
C SER A 104 -15.12 -12.34 15.69
N ASP A 105 -15.35 -11.90 14.46
CA ASP A 105 -16.56 -11.21 14.00
C ASP A 105 -16.98 -9.96 14.82
N LEU A 106 -15.99 -9.20 15.30
CA LEU A 106 -16.22 -7.96 16.03
C LEU A 106 -16.99 -6.95 15.18
N THR A 107 -18.03 -6.34 15.73
CA THR A 107 -18.65 -5.16 15.10
C THR A 107 -18.22 -3.90 15.85
N ILE A 108 -17.51 -3.01 15.15
CA ILE A 108 -16.95 -1.78 15.69
C ILE A 108 -17.72 -0.60 15.10
N TRP A 109 -18.23 0.26 15.98
CA TRP A 109 -19.00 1.43 15.61
C TRP A 109 -18.15 2.69 15.81
N MET A 110 -17.84 3.39 14.71
CA MET A 110 -17.15 4.67 14.79
C MET A 110 -18.13 5.84 14.79
N LEU A 111 -17.90 6.78 15.70
CA LEU A 111 -18.64 8.03 15.79
C LEU A 111 -18.04 9.04 14.83
N PRO A 112 -18.83 9.66 13.93
CA PRO A 112 -18.37 10.83 13.20
C PRO A 112 -17.86 11.89 14.17
N ALA A 113 -16.70 12.46 13.89
CA ALA A 113 -16.20 13.59 14.65
C ALA A 113 -17.08 14.82 14.36
N PRO A 114 -17.51 15.57 15.39
CA PRO A 114 -18.21 16.82 15.14
C PRO A 114 -17.28 17.76 14.37
N ASN A 115 -17.81 18.48 13.40
CA ASN A 115 -17.11 19.60 12.79
C ASN A 115 -16.98 20.70 13.84
N LEU A 116 -15.92 20.63 14.61
CA LEU A 116 -15.56 21.72 15.52
C LEU A 116 -15.07 22.84 14.61
N LEU A 117 -15.90 23.85 14.43
CA LEU A 117 -15.52 25.16 13.92
C LEU A 117 -14.54 25.78 14.92
N SER A 118 -13.34 25.25 14.97
CA SER A 118 -12.28 25.86 15.74
C SER A 118 -11.78 27.06 14.96
N GLU A 119 -11.93 28.22 15.51
CA GLU A 119 -11.38 29.49 15.04
C GLU A 119 -9.84 29.47 15.13
N ILE A 120 -9.20 28.51 14.45
CA ILE A 120 -7.75 28.42 14.37
C ILE A 120 -7.33 28.85 12.97
N VAL A 121 -7.25 30.16 12.77
CA VAL A 121 -6.75 30.78 11.55
C VAL A 121 -5.27 31.11 11.73
N ILE A 122 -4.40 30.09 11.85
CA ILE A 122 -2.95 30.33 11.93
C ILE A 122 -2.39 30.78 10.57
N PHE A 123 -2.86 30.20 9.48
CA PHE A 123 -2.38 30.51 8.13
C PHE A 123 -3.33 31.42 7.33
N GLY A 124 -4.51 31.76 7.85
CA GLY A 124 -5.49 32.57 7.12
C GLY A 124 -5.78 31.97 5.73
N ASN A 125 -5.68 32.80 4.69
CA ASN A 125 -5.86 32.35 3.31
C ASN A 125 -4.56 31.88 2.62
N ASN A 126 -3.42 31.76 3.35
CA ASN A 126 -2.14 31.36 2.77
C ASN A 126 -1.98 29.84 2.71
N ALA A 127 -2.80 29.17 1.91
CA ALA A 127 -2.77 27.74 1.72
C ALA A 127 -1.40 27.22 1.20
N ARG A 128 -0.78 27.96 0.29
CA ARG A 128 0.55 27.62 -0.22
C ARG A 128 1.60 27.68 0.87
N GLY A 129 1.64 28.76 1.67
CA GLY A 129 2.58 28.90 2.79
C GLY A 129 2.45 27.77 3.82
N LEU A 130 1.21 27.28 4.07
CA LEU A 130 1.00 26.12 4.91
C LEU A 130 1.67 24.86 4.34
N VAL A 131 1.53 24.59 3.05
CA VAL A 131 2.19 23.45 2.38
C VAL A 131 3.71 23.61 2.41
N GLU A 132 4.25 24.81 2.19
CA GLU A 132 5.69 25.11 2.27
C GLU A 132 6.25 24.82 3.67
N GLU A 133 5.56 25.25 4.73
CA GLU A 133 5.96 24.96 6.10
C GLU A 133 5.88 23.45 6.43
N ALA A 134 4.85 22.76 5.97
CA ALA A 134 4.75 21.31 6.12
C ALA A 134 5.90 20.57 5.42
N ILE A 135 6.32 21.00 4.24
CA ILE A 135 7.49 20.45 3.53
C ILE A 135 8.77 20.64 4.34
N LYS A 136 8.99 21.84 4.91
CA LYS A 136 10.16 22.13 5.77
C LYS A 136 10.19 21.25 7.02
N LYS A 137 9.04 20.79 7.51
CA LYS A 137 8.92 19.92 8.68
C LYS A 137 9.11 18.43 8.37
N ILE A 138 9.25 18.01 7.10
CA ILE A 138 9.47 16.61 6.74
C ILE A 138 10.66 15.99 7.50
N PRO A 139 11.86 16.59 7.58
CA PRO A 139 12.99 16.01 8.31
C PRO A 139 12.75 15.85 9.81
N VAL A 140 11.83 16.64 10.39
CA VAL A 140 11.49 16.58 11.81
C VAL A 140 10.42 15.52 12.08
N ASN A 141 9.39 15.48 11.23
CA ASN A 141 8.20 14.66 11.46
C ASN A 141 8.34 13.20 11.01
N TYR A 142 9.19 12.95 9.99
CA TYR A 142 9.32 11.61 9.43
C TYR A 142 10.61 10.91 9.87
N SER A 143 10.70 9.61 9.59
CA SER A 143 11.89 8.84 9.96
C SER A 143 13.15 9.37 9.32
N VAL A 144 14.18 9.57 10.15
CA VAL A 144 15.53 9.94 9.74
C VAL A 144 16.43 8.73 9.52
N ASP A 145 15.94 7.55 9.88
CA ASP A 145 16.65 6.28 9.77
C ASP A 145 16.08 5.42 8.66
N LYS A 146 16.88 4.45 8.21
CA LYS A 146 16.41 3.41 7.30
C LYS A 146 15.43 2.50 8.02
N ASN A 147 14.41 2.04 7.31
CA ASN A 147 13.38 1.13 7.81
C ASN A 147 13.14 -0.01 6.82
N LEU A 148 12.90 -1.20 7.34
CA LEU A 148 12.32 -2.30 6.58
C LEU A 148 10.82 -2.34 6.87
N LEU A 149 10.01 -2.11 5.86
CA LEU A 149 8.57 -2.22 5.94
C LEU A 149 8.18 -3.57 5.37
N THR A 150 7.49 -4.41 6.15
CA THR A 150 6.78 -5.57 5.62
C THR A 150 5.38 -5.11 5.23
N ALA A 151 4.98 -5.39 3.99
CA ALA A 151 3.70 -4.93 3.46
C ALA A 151 2.98 -6.03 2.68
N PHE A 152 1.66 -5.99 2.72
CA PHE A 152 0.82 -6.72 1.79
C PHE A 152 0.56 -5.85 0.56
N TYR A 153 0.74 -6.42 -0.62
CA TYR A 153 0.47 -5.79 -1.91
C TYR A 153 -0.52 -6.62 -2.71
N ARG A 154 -1.54 -5.98 -3.26
CA ARG A 154 -2.53 -6.59 -4.16
C ARG A 154 -2.67 -5.77 -5.42
N GLU A 155 -2.76 -6.46 -6.57
CA GLU A 155 -3.12 -5.87 -7.86
C GLU A 155 -4.23 -6.70 -8.48
N THR A 156 -5.31 -6.04 -8.89
CA THR A 156 -6.44 -6.68 -9.55
C THR A 156 -6.74 -6.00 -10.88
N VAL A 157 -7.18 -6.79 -11.84
CA VAL A 157 -7.67 -6.30 -13.13
C VAL A 157 -9.11 -6.74 -13.31
N GLN A 158 -9.98 -5.77 -13.51
CA GLN A 158 -11.37 -6.03 -13.88
C GLN A 158 -11.62 -5.65 -15.33
N LYS A 159 -12.45 -6.46 -16.00
CA LYS A 159 -13.04 -6.16 -17.30
C LYS A 159 -14.55 -6.13 -17.16
N ARG A 160 -15.17 -4.97 -17.41
CA ARG A 160 -16.62 -4.78 -17.23
C ARG A 160 -17.12 -5.30 -15.86
N ARG A 161 -16.50 -4.88 -14.76
CA ARG A 161 -16.78 -5.28 -13.37
C ARG A 161 -16.50 -6.74 -13.00
N ARG A 162 -15.92 -7.55 -13.89
CA ARG A 162 -15.53 -8.92 -13.60
C ARG A 162 -14.02 -9.01 -13.42
N TYR A 163 -13.57 -9.59 -12.33
CA TYR A 163 -12.16 -9.85 -12.10
C TYR A 163 -11.63 -10.85 -13.13
N ILE A 164 -10.55 -10.48 -13.79
CA ILE A 164 -9.84 -11.31 -14.78
C ILE A 164 -8.43 -11.66 -14.34
N SER A 165 -7.87 -10.90 -13.40
CA SER A 165 -6.59 -11.17 -12.76
C SER A 165 -6.62 -10.69 -11.32
N VAL A 166 -6.02 -11.48 -10.43
CA VAL A 166 -5.73 -11.15 -9.03
C VAL A 166 -4.31 -11.60 -8.75
N SER A 167 -3.44 -10.67 -8.39
CA SER A 167 -2.05 -10.92 -8.02
C SER A 167 -1.79 -10.29 -6.65
N GLU A 168 -1.24 -11.08 -5.73
CA GLU A 168 -1.03 -10.67 -4.35
C GLU A 168 0.36 -11.10 -3.90
N ALA A 169 1.00 -10.29 -3.06
CA ALA A 169 2.29 -10.62 -2.49
C ALA A 169 2.47 -10.04 -1.09
N VAL A 170 3.27 -10.72 -0.28
CA VAL A 170 3.99 -10.10 0.84
C VAL A 170 5.30 -9.58 0.30
N ILE A 171 5.60 -8.33 0.56
CA ILE A 171 6.79 -7.65 0.10
C ILE A 171 7.53 -7.02 1.28
N ASP A 172 8.83 -6.95 1.16
CA ASP A 172 9.66 -6.12 2.02
C ASP A 172 10.10 -4.87 1.24
N VAL A 173 10.01 -3.72 1.89
CA VAL A 173 10.46 -2.44 1.35
C VAL A 173 11.56 -1.89 2.23
N SER A 174 12.79 -1.92 1.74
CA SER A 174 13.92 -1.23 2.36
C SER A 174 13.81 0.26 2.00
N LYS A 175 13.34 1.04 2.96
CA LYS A 175 13.09 2.46 2.81
C LYS A 175 14.22 3.27 3.44
N THR A 176 14.81 4.19 2.67
CA THR A 176 15.81 5.13 3.17
C THR A 176 15.17 6.23 3.99
N ALA A 177 15.98 7.04 4.70
CA ALA A 177 15.48 8.19 5.46
C ALA A 177 14.61 9.12 4.59
N TYR A 178 13.61 9.75 5.18
CA TYR A 178 12.78 10.72 4.46
C TYR A 178 13.51 12.04 4.12
N SER A 179 14.65 12.30 4.78
CA SER A 179 15.56 13.40 4.39
C SER A 179 16.25 13.14 3.05
N ASP A 180 16.48 11.86 2.72
CA ASP A 180 16.87 11.42 1.37
C ASP A 180 15.62 11.32 0.52
N ARG A 181 15.26 12.38 -0.19
CA ARG A 181 14.02 12.48 -0.98
C ARG A 181 14.12 11.81 -2.36
N GLU A 182 15.04 10.86 -2.52
CA GLU A 182 15.27 10.11 -3.74
C GLU A 182 14.61 8.70 -3.62
N PRO A 183 13.42 8.48 -4.23
CA PRO A 183 12.70 7.20 -4.10
C PRO A 183 13.40 6.04 -4.81
N SER A 184 14.31 6.29 -5.73
CA SER A 184 15.08 5.24 -6.43
C SER A 184 16.06 4.51 -5.50
N ASN A 185 16.38 5.09 -4.33
CA ASN A 185 17.19 4.45 -3.31
C ASN A 185 16.40 3.43 -2.46
N ASP A 186 15.09 3.49 -2.49
CA ASP A 186 14.23 2.50 -1.86
C ASP A 186 14.19 1.21 -2.70
N ARG A 187 14.07 0.05 -2.06
CA ARG A 187 14.08 -1.25 -2.75
C ARG A 187 12.96 -2.13 -2.26
N VAL A 188 12.28 -2.77 -3.19
CA VAL A 188 11.25 -3.78 -2.92
C VAL A 188 11.80 -5.16 -3.19
N GLN A 189 11.48 -6.11 -2.32
CA GLN A 189 11.71 -7.54 -2.51
C GLN A 189 10.40 -8.30 -2.31
N LEU A 190 10.06 -9.19 -3.23
CA LEU A 190 8.97 -10.14 -3.06
C LEU A 190 9.40 -11.25 -2.12
N GLN A 191 8.56 -11.57 -1.15
CA GLN A 191 8.78 -12.66 -0.19
C GLN A 191 7.93 -13.88 -0.55
N LYS A 192 6.65 -13.67 -0.71
CA LYS A 192 5.66 -14.69 -1.07
C LYS A 192 4.61 -14.08 -1.98
N GLY A 193 3.99 -14.90 -2.82
CA GLY A 193 2.98 -14.38 -3.72
C GLY A 193 2.05 -15.42 -4.29
N ARG A 194 0.97 -14.98 -4.88
CA ARG A 194 0.09 -15.80 -5.70
C ARG A 194 -0.51 -15.00 -6.84
N ARG A 195 -0.82 -15.69 -7.90
CA ARG A 195 -1.53 -15.13 -9.07
C ARG A 195 -2.69 -16.03 -9.47
N LEU A 196 -3.81 -15.42 -9.77
CA LEU A 196 -5.00 -16.08 -10.30
C LEU A 196 -5.43 -15.37 -11.57
N LEU A 197 -5.55 -16.11 -12.66
CA LEU A 197 -5.90 -15.58 -13.97
C LEU A 197 -7.18 -16.25 -14.51
N SER A 198 -7.97 -15.48 -15.25
CA SER A 198 -9.05 -16.06 -16.05
C SER A 198 -8.45 -16.89 -17.20
N PRO A 199 -8.86 -18.16 -17.37
CA PRO A 199 -8.37 -19.01 -18.45
C PRO A 199 -8.90 -18.60 -19.84
N LYS A 200 -9.85 -17.66 -19.90
CA LYS A 200 -10.45 -17.23 -21.16
C LYS A 200 -9.52 -16.29 -21.90
N THR A 201 -9.12 -16.67 -23.12
CA THR A 201 -8.28 -15.84 -24.02
C THR A 201 -8.89 -14.45 -24.27
N SER A 202 -10.22 -14.34 -24.27
CA SER A 202 -10.92 -13.05 -24.39
C SER A 202 -10.73 -12.10 -23.19
N ASP A 203 -10.22 -12.60 -22.07
CA ASP A 203 -10.00 -11.85 -20.85
C ASP A 203 -8.58 -11.30 -20.70
N THR A 204 -7.71 -11.58 -21.66
CA THR A 204 -6.35 -11.07 -21.65
C THR A 204 -6.33 -9.54 -21.73
N LEU A 205 -5.62 -8.90 -20.81
CA LEU A 205 -5.33 -7.48 -20.86
C LEU A 205 -4.25 -7.23 -21.89
N ALA A 206 -4.61 -6.61 -23.00
CA ALA A 206 -3.69 -6.38 -24.14
C ALA A 206 -2.74 -5.18 -23.95
N VAL A 207 -2.89 -4.41 -22.88
CA VAL A 207 -2.07 -3.22 -22.58
C VAL A 207 -1.26 -3.44 -21.32
N LYS A 208 -0.07 -2.84 -21.25
CA LYS A 208 0.71 -2.73 -20.03
C LYS A 208 0.62 -1.29 -19.55
N VAL A 209 0.01 -1.10 -18.39
CA VAL A 209 -0.07 0.18 -17.68
C VAL A 209 0.96 0.21 -16.54
N VAL A 210 1.25 1.41 -16.05
CA VAL A 210 2.08 1.58 -14.84
C VAL A 210 1.45 0.80 -13.68
N GLY A 211 2.27 0.10 -12.90
CA GLY A 211 1.80 -0.75 -11.81
C GLY A 211 2.97 -1.45 -11.13
N GLY A 212 2.61 -2.38 -10.25
CA GLY A 212 3.55 -3.15 -9.45
C GLY A 212 3.99 -2.43 -8.17
N PRO A 213 4.67 -3.14 -7.27
CA PRO A 213 4.99 -2.62 -5.96
C PRO A 213 5.95 -1.42 -5.98
N ASN A 214 6.80 -1.26 -7.00
CA ASN A 214 7.64 -0.06 -7.13
C ASN A 214 6.81 1.22 -7.33
N LEU A 215 5.70 1.15 -8.09
CA LEU A 215 4.83 2.31 -8.23
C LEU A 215 4.31 2.79 -6.87
N SER A 216 3.99 1.85 -5.96
CA SER A 216 3.54 2.20 -4.62
C SER A 216 4.59 3.00 -3.85
N ILE A 217 5.90 2.72 -4.04
CA ILE A 217 6.96 3.52 -3.41
C ILE A 217 7.03 4.92 -4.05
N TYR A 218 6.94 5.01 -5.36
CA TYR A 218 6.98 6.30 -6.07
C TYR A 218 5.78 7.20 -5.75
N LEU A 219 4.66 6.61 -5.32
CA LEU A 219 3.47 7.34 -4.88
C LEU A 219 3.59 7.91 -3.46
N ASP A 220 4.61 7.54 -2.69
CA ASP A 220 4.92 8.20 -1.43
C ASP A 220 5.39 9.64 -1.68
N ILE A 221 4.44 10.57 -1.79
CA ILE A 221 4.68 11.97 -2.16
C ILE A 221 5.58 12.71 -1.18
N VAL A 222 5.64 12.28 0.08
CA VAL A 222 6.53 12.87 1.08
C VAL A 222 7.97 12.47 0.82
N LYS A 223 8.20 11.21 0.43
CA LYS A 223 9.51 10.70 0.04
C LYS A 223 9.89 11.19 -1.36
N ASN A 224 8.98 11.10 -2.30
CA ASN A 224 9.13 11.54 -3.69
C ASN A 224 8.66 12.99 -3.84
N GLY A 225 9.50 13.93 -3.43
CA GLY A 225 9.16 15.36 -3.52
C GLY A 225 8.92 15.84 -4.95
N ASP A 226 9.61 15.26 -5.91
CA ASP A 226 9.50 15.68 -7.31
C ASP A 226 8.15 15.37 -7.95
N ALA A 227 7.39 14.43 -7.38
CA ALA A 227 6.04 14.13 -7.86
C ALA A 227 5.07 15.31 -7.62
N LEU A 228 5.13 15.95 -6.44
CA LEU A 228 4.17 16.99 -6.04
C LEU A 228 4.74 18.00 -5.04
N LEU A 229 5.48 17.55 -4.03
CA LEU A 229 5.84 18.34 -2.85
C LEU A 229 7.28 18.90 -2.90
N SER A 230 7.84 19.24 -4.07
CA SER A 230 9.04 20.07 -4.15
C SER A 230 8.67 21.56 -4.14
N MET A 231 9.54 22.40 -3.58
CA MET A 231 9.32 23.86 -3.55
C MET A 231 9.12 24.45 -4.95
N GLU A 232 9.79 23.88 -5.96
CA GLU A 232 9.64 24.29 -7.36
C GLU A 232 8.27 23.92 -7.90
N ASN A 233 7.82 22.68 -7.68
CA ASN A 233 6.55 22.17 -8.22
C ASN A 233 5.33 22.87 -7.63
N LEU A 234 5.43 23.45 -6.43
CA LEU A 234 4.32 24.23 -5.85
C LEU A 234 3.92 25.41 -6.74
N ASN A 235 4.83 25.92 -7.60
CA ASN A 235 4.51 26.98 -8.54
C ASN A 235 3.54 26.55 -9.65
N TYR A 236 3.33 25.25 -9.83
CA TYR A 236 2.46 24.71 -10.88
C TYR A 236 1.02 24.58 -10.42
N TYR A 237 0.72 24.85 -9.15
CA TYR A 237 -0.59 24.62 -8.54
C TYR A 237 -1.17 25.87 -7.87
N ASP A 238 -2.51 25.95 -7.88
CA ASP A 238 -3.28 26.78 -6.98
C ASP A 238 -3.69 25.96 -5.77
N PHE A 239 -3.60 26.54 -4.58
CA PHE A 239 -3.93 25.90 -3.30
C PHE A 239 -5.07 26.64 -2.59
N HIS A 240 -6.00 25.91 -1.95
CA HIS A 240 -7.07 26.45 -1.13
C HIS A 240 -7.20 25.65 0.17
N ILE A 241 -7.38 26.35 1.30
CA ILE A 241 -7.72 25.72 2.57
C ILE A 241 -9.21 25.46 2.57
N GLU A 242 -9.59 24.23 2.87
CA GLU A 242 -10.98 23.79 3.02
C GLU A 242 -11.31 23.62 4.52
N GLU A 243 -12.55 23.20 4.82
CA GLU A 243 -12.95 22.88 6.18
C GLU A 243 -12.05 21.80 6.79
N PRO A 244 -11.55 22.00 8.02
CA PRO A 244 -10.69 21.02 8.67
C PRO A 244 -11.45 19.75 9.03
N VAL A 245 -10.73 18.64 9.17
CA VAL A 245 -11.28 17.35 9.55
C VAL A 245 -10.51 16.73 10.72
N ASN A 246 -11.13 15.80 11.43
CA ASN A 246 -10.47 15.02 12.46
C ASN A 246 -9.80 13.78 11.85
N LEU A 247 -8.59 13.46 12.30
CA LEU A 247 -7.90 12.21 12.08
C LEU A 247 -7.02 11.91 13.30
N ASP A 248 -7.08 10.71 13.84
CA ASP A 248 -6.36 10.30 15.06
C ASP A 248 -6.61 11.24 16.25
N ASN A 249 -7.87 11.68 16.43
CA ASN A 249 -8.30 12.65 17.43
C ASN A 249 -7.57 14.00 17.35
N ARG A 250 -6.98 14.32 16.20
CA ARG A 250 -6.29 15.60 15.94
C ARG A 250 -6.90 16.27 14.73
N MET A 251 -6.99 17.59 14.79
CA MET A 251 -7.46 18.38 13.65
C MET A 251 -6.42 18.38 12.52
N GLN A 252 -6.92 18.34 11.30
CA GLN A 252 -6.14 18.37 10.08
C GLN A 252 -6.55 19.58 9.25
N TYR A 253 -5.58 20.35 8.77
CA TYR A 253 -5.82 21.23 7.63
C TYR A 253 -6.11 20.37 6.40
N VAL A 254 -7.13 20.74 5.64
CA VAL A 254 -7.42 20.18 4.34
C VAL A 254 -7.07 21.21 3.29
N VAL A 255 -6.06 20.91 2.48
CA VAL A 255 -5.60 21.82 1.40
C VAL A 255 -5.90 21.18 0.06
N SER A 256 -6.87 21.70 -0.65
CA SER A 256 -7.09 21.31 -2.04
C SER A 256 -6.09 22.00 -2.97
N PHE A 257 -5.71 21.29 -4.03
CA PHE A 257 -4.79 21.79 -5.04
C PHE A 257 -5.23 21.40 -6.45
N ARG A 258 -4.92 22.27 -7.43
CA ARG A 258 -5.20 22.03 -8.85
C ARG A 258 -4.13 22.69 -9.72
N PRO A 259 -3.88 22.15 -10.94
CA PRO A 259 -2.95 22.77 -11.88
C PRO A 259 -3.36 24.20 -12.23
N ARG A 260 -2.40 25.11 -12.23
CA ARG A 260 -2.53 26.49 -12.73
C ARG A 260 -1.79 26.73 -14.05
N VAL A 261 -0.95 25.78 -14.44
CA VAL A 261 -0.12 25.81 -15.64
C VAL A 261 -0.30 24.53 -16.45
N SER A 262 0.05 24.56 -17.74
CA SER A 262 0.12 23.38 -18.58
C SER A 262 1.58 23.09 -18.92
N LEU A 263 2.07 21.94 -18.49
CA LEU A 263 3.42 21.45 -18.76
C LEU A 263 3.44 20.41 -19.89
N MET A 264 4.60 19.89 -20.25
CA MET A 264 4.72 18.81 -21.25
C MET A 264 4.15 17.48 -20.77
N TYR A 265 3.98 17.28 -19.46
CA TYR A 265 3.40 16.10 -18.81
C TYR A 265 2.10 16.45 -18.08
N ALA A 266 1.33 15.42 -17.71
CA ALA A 266 0.10 15.60 -16.95
C ALA A 266 0.42 15.89 -15.47
N LEU A 267 -0.26 16.90 -14.92
CA LEU A 267 -0.20 17.28 -13.51
C LEU A 267 -1.29 16.57 -12.71
N PHE A 268 -1.32 16.80 -11.40
CA PHE A 268 -2.29 16.23 -10.47
C PHE A 268 -3.22 17.30 -9.91
N TYR A 269 -4.37 16.87 -9.42
CA TYR A 269 -5.27 17.68 -8.58
C TYR A 269 -5.77 16.82 -7.42
N GLY A 270 -6.12 17.45 -6.30
CA GLY A 270 -6.58 16.67 -5.14
C GLY A 270 -6.55 17.43 -3.84
N LYS A 271 -6.32 16.68 -2.74
CA LYS A 271 -6.29 17.20 -1.37
C LYS A 271 -5.10 16.65 -0.60
N LEU A 272 -4.50 17.52 0.19
CA LEU A 272 -3.48 17.22 1.19
C LEU A 272 -4.06 17.43 2.58
N TYR A 273 -3.80 16.51 3.48
CA TYR A 273 -4.22 16.58 4.87
C TYR A 273 -2.98 16.76 5.74
N ILE A 274 -2.96 17.81 6.54
CA ILE A 274 -1.79 18.27 7.28
C ILE A 274 -2.18 18.45 8.75
N ASP A 275 -1.49 17.76 9.65
CA ASP A 275 -1.71 17.85 11.09
C ASP A 275 -1.54 19.30 11.59
N PHE A 276 -2.46 19.80 12.40
CA PHE A 276 -2.45 21.18 12.88
C PHE A 276 -1.23 21.52 13.73
N GLU A 277 -0.80 20.60 14.57
CA GLU A 277 0.27 20.87 15.55
C GLU A 277 1.66 20.63 14.95
N LYS A 278 1.80 19.50 14.26
CA LYS A 278 3.10 19.04 13.76
C LYS A 278 3.41 19.54 12.35
N LEU A 279 2.40 19.94 11.60
CA LEU A 279 2.49 20.23 10.17
C LEU A 279 3.03 19.01 9.39
N ALA A 280 2.63 17.80 9.81
CA ALA A 280 2.96 16.56 9.09
C ALA A 280 1.86 16.25 8.08
N PHE A 281 2.24 15.79 6.88
CA PHE A 281 1.27 15.23 5.94
C PHE A 281 0.78 13.89 6.48
N THR A 282 -0.50 13.74 6.70
CA THR A 282 -1.11 12.51 7.24
C THR A 282 -1.84 11.71 6.18
N ARG A 283 -2.30 12.40 5.13
CA ARG A 283 -3.03 11.79 4.02
C ARG A 283 -2.89 12.66 2.77
N ALA A 284 -2.92 12.01 1.60
CA ALA A 284 -3.06 12.69 0.31
C ALA A 284 -4.02 11.90 -0.59
N GLU A 285 -4.96 12.59 -1.18
CA GLU A 285 -5.89 12.08 -2.19
C GLU A 285 -5.71 12.90 -3.45
N PHE A 286 -5.31 12.27 -4.53
CA PHE A 286 -5.05 13.02 -5.75
C PHE A 286 -5.32 12.19 -7.00
N SER A 287 -5.57 12.88 -8.09
CA SER A 287 -5.89 12.29 -9.39
C SER A 287 -5.08 12.96 -10.48
N LEU A 288 -4.81 12.21 -11.53
CA LEU A 288 -4.13 12.72 -12.71
C LEU A 288 -5.08 13.62 -13.51
N ASP A 289 -4.61 14.79 -13.92
CA ASP A 289 -5.38 15.68 -14.80
C ASP A 289 -5.57 15.06 -16.19
N MET A 290 -6.83 14.83 -16.55
CA MET A 290 -7.26 14.22 -17.81
C MET A 290 -7.62 15.23 -18.90
N GLN A 291 -7.45 16.55 -18.68
CA GLN A 291 -7.80 17.57 -19.67
C GLN A 291 -7.02 17.37 -20.97
N ASN A 292 -5.74 17.00 -20.88
CA ASN A 292 -4.92 16.61 -22.01
C ASN A 292 -4.75 15.09 -22.08
N ARG A 293 -5.53 14.44 -22.92
CA ARG A 293 -5.51 12.98 -23.08
C ARG A 293 -4.18 12.41 -23.53
N VAL A 294 -3.40 13.13 -24.33
CA VAL A 294 -2.10 12.64 -24.82
C VAL A 294 -1.14 12.52 -23.62
N LYS A 295 -1.00 13.56 -22.83
CA LYS A 295 -0.18 13.58 -21.62
C LYS A 295 -0.63 12.54 -20.60
N ALA A 296 -1.93 12.37 -20.41
CA ALA A 296 -2.49 11.35 -19.53
C ALA A 296 -2.17 9.93 -20.03
N VAL A 297 -2.21 9.69 -21.34
CA VAL A 297 -1.81 8.39 -21.92
C VAL A 297 -0.33 8.12 -21.67
N GLU A 298 0.53 9.10 -21.90
CA GLU A 298 1.99 8.97 -21.70
C GLU A 298 2.35 8.68 -20.25
N ALA A 299 1.64 9.28 -19.30
CA ALA A 299 1.85 9.04 -17.87
C ALA A 299 1.46 7.63 -17.40
N ILE A 300 0.55 6.93 -18.13
CA ILE A 300 -0.06 5.69 -17.65
C ILE A 300 0.41 4.48 -18.46
N LEU A 301 0.61 4.64 -19.75
CA LEU A 301 0.72 3.55 -20.70
C LEU A 301 2.16 3.21 -21.03
N HIS A 302 2.64 2.05 -20.59
CA HIS A 302 3.96 1.55 -20.96
C HIS A 302 3.98 0.93 -22.36
N LYS A 303 2.96 0.12 -22.69
CA LYS A 303 2.94 -0.60 -23.96
C LYS A 303 1.51 -0.96 -24.41
N LYS A 304 1.27 -0.87 -25.71
CA LYS A 304 0.04 -1.36 -26.34
C LYS A 304 0.32 -1.98 -27.72
N PRO A 305 -0.49 -2.94 -28.18
CA PRO A 305 -0.43 -3.46 -29.54
C PRO A 305 -0.79 -2.40 -30.58
N LEU A 306 -0.26 -2.59 -31.78
CA LEU A 306 -0.69 -1.79 -32.94
C LEU A 306 -2.18 -2.00 -33.22
N GLY A 307 -2.87 -0.92 -33.56
CA GLY A 307 -4.31 -0.94 -33.86
C GLY A 307 -5.22 -0.95 -32.64
N LEU A 308 -4.68 -1.01 -31.41
CA LEU A 308 -5.45 -0.82 -30.18
C LEU A 308 -5.54 0.67 -29.83
N ARG A 309 -6.75 1.15 -29.56
CA ARG A 309 -7.00 2.48 -29.00
C ARG A 309 -7.11 2.36 -27.48
N PHE A 310 -6.28 3.12 -26.77
CA PHE A 310 -6.31 3.24 -25.31
C PHE A 310 -6.87 4.60 -24.94
N ARG A 311 -7.89 4.61 -24.09
CA ARG A 311 -8.57 5.83 -23.63
C ARG A 311 -8.63 5.83 -22.11
N PRO A 312 -7.73 6.54 -21.43
CA PRO A 312 -7.81 6.70 -19.99
C PRO A 312 -9.09 7.47 -19.64
N GLN A 313 -9.69 7.13 -18.52
CA GLN A 313 -10.89 7.76 -17.99
C GLN A 313 -10.63 8.43 -16.65
N GLU A 314 -9.88 7.77 -15.79
CA GLU A 314 -9.58 8.23 -14.45
C GLU A 314 -8.32 7.54 -13.94
N VAL A 315 -7.50 8.29 -13.22
CA VAL A 315 -6.41 7.73 -12.41
C VAL A 315 -6.43 8.44 -11.09
N SER A 316 -6.62 7.70 -10.01
CA SER A 316 -6.72 8.23 -8.66
C SER A 316 -5.78 7.49 -7.71
N TYR A 317 -5.27 8.23 -6.74
CA TYR A 317 -4.30 7.78 -5.75
C TYR A 317 -4.75 8.19 -4.35
N LEU A 318 -4.49 7.32 -3.40
CA LEU A 318 -4.61 7.59 -1.97
C LEU A 318 -3.33 7.15 -1.29
N VAL A 319 -2.73 8.03 -0.51
CA VAL A 319 -1.58 7.73 0.34
C VAL A 319 -1.90 8.15 1.76
N THR A 320 -1.66 7.28 2.73
CA THR A 320 -1.83 7.61 4.14
C THR A 320 -0.56 7.33 4.92
N TYR A 321 -0.38 8.11 5.96
CA TYR A 321 0.74 8.01 6.87
C TYR A 321 0.23 7.82 8.29
N LYS A 322 1.00 7.13 9.11
CA LYS A 322 0.69 6.91 10.52
C LYS A 322 1.84 7.35 11.40
N GLU A 323 1.50 8.05 12.48
CA GLU A 323 2.47 8.41 13.50
C GLU A 323 2.68 7.26 14.47
N GLN A 324 3.95 7.04 14.85
CA GLN A 324 4.35 6.12 15.88
C GLN A 324 5.63 6.60 16.56
N ASN A 325 5.64 6.65 17.88
CA ASN A 325 6.78 7.11 18.67
C ASN A 325 7.31 8.48 18.23
N GLY A 326 6.41 9.40 17.90
CA GLY A 326 6.76 10.77 17.50
C GLY A 326 7.28 10.93 16.07
N LYS A 327 7.31 9.87 15.27
CA LYS A 327 7.66 9.90 13.85
C LYS A 327 6.54 9.36 12.98
N THR A 328 6.42 9.92 11.80
CA THR A 328 5.40 9.56 10.79
C THR A 328 6.01 8.62 9.76
N TYR A 329 5.25 7.60 9.38
CA TYR A 329 5.65 6.55 8.44
C TYR A 329 4.55 6.29 7.42
N LEU A 330 4.95 5.81 6.25
CA LEU A 330 4.02 5.30 5.25
C LEU A 330 3.17 4.19 5.85
N ASN A 331 1.84 4.25 5.62
CA ASN A 331 0.89 3.27 6.14
C ASN A 331 0.17 2.52 5.02
N TYR A 332 -0.48 3.24 4.10
CA TYR A 332 -1.28 2.64 3.05
C TYR A 332 -1.19 3.44 1.75
N ILE A 333 -1.20 2.73 0.62
CA ILE A 333 -1.26 3.31 -0.72
C ILE A 333 -2.32 2.57 -1.53
N ARG A 334 -3.11 3.33 -2.29
CA ARG A 334 -4.06 2.83 -3.28
C ARG A 334 -3.88 3.56 -4.59
N ASN A 335 -3.93 2.81 -5.68
CA ASN A 335 -3.94 3.33 -7.05
C ASN A 335 -5.06 2.67 -7.83
N GLU A 336 -5.85 3.46 -8.52
CA GLU A 336 -6.92 2.98 -9.40
C GLU A 336 -6.80 3.64 -10.78
N ILE A 337 -6.72 2.83 -11.83
CA ILE A 337 -6.64 3.26 -13.23
C ILE A 337 -7.86 2.72 -13.96
N ARG A 338 -8.74 3.61 -14.41
CA ARG A 338 -9.89 3.26 -15.26
C ARG A 338 -9.66 3.69 -16.70
N PHE A 339 -9.86 2.78 -17.63
CA PHE A 339 -9.69 3.06 -19.05
C PHE A 339 -10.57 2.21 -19.94
N LYS A 340 -10.71 2.62 -21.19
CA LYS A 340 -11.35 1.84 -22.26
C LYS A 340 -10.35 1.46 -23.32
N CYS A 341 -10.50 0.23 -23.83
CA CYS A 341 -9.75 -0.25 -25.00
C CYS A 341 -10.71 -0.71 -26.07
N ASP A 342 -10.40 -0.36 -27.33
CA ASP A 342 -11.06 -0.86 -28.52
C ASP A 342 -10.06 -1.10 -29.65
N TRP A 343 -10.30 -2.16 -30.40
CA TRP A 343 -9.54 -2.42 -31.62
C TRP A 343 -10.16 -1.62 -32.78
N LYS A 344 -9.33 -1.04 -33.64
CA LYS A 344 -9.79 -0.24 -34.80
C LYS A 344 -10.86 -0.93 -35.65
N LYS A 345 -10.89 -2.28 -35.65
CA LYS A 345 -11.82 -3.11 -36.44
C LYS A 345 -13.01 -3.65 -35.62
N ARG A 346 -13.14 -3.31 -34.32
CA ARG A 346 -14.26 -3.77 -33.48
C ARG A 346 -15.22 -2.64 -33.17
N LEU A 347 -16.54 -2.95 -33.21
CA LEU A 347 -17.60 -2.00 -32.93
C LEU A 347 -17.73 -1.60 -31.45
N PHE A 348 -17.25 -2.47 -30.54
CA PHE A 348 -17.45 -2.27 -29.10
C PHE A 348 -16.13 -2.10 -28.35
N SER A 349 -16.09 -1.12 -27.47
CA SER A 349 -15.01 -0.94 -26.51
C SER A 349 -15.21 -1.83 -25.27
N SER A 350 -14.14 -2.21 -24.62
CA SER A 350 -14.15 -2.83 -23.28
C SER A 350 -13.59 -1.87 -22.26
N SER A 351 -14.30 -1.74 -21.12
CA SER A 351 -13.80 -1.00 -19.96
C SER A 351 -12.97 -1.92 -19.07
N TYR A 352 -11.90 -1.36 -18.55
CA TYR A 352 -10.98 -2.02 -17.62
C TYR A 352 -10.76 -1.12 -16.42
N THR A 353 -10.60 -1.75 -15.26
CA THR A 353 -10.09 -1.12 -14.04
C THR A 353 -8.88 -1.93 -13.58
N VAL A 354 -7.75 -1.27 -13.43
CA VAL A 354 -6.59 -1.80 -12.73
C VAL A 354 -6.57 -1.13 -11.37
N PHE A 355 -6.60 -1.93 -10.33
CA PHE A 355 -6.60 -1.47 -8.95
C PHE A 355 -5.44 -2.11 -8.23
N SER A 356 -4.62 -1.32 -7.55
CA SER A 356 -3.56 -1.82 -6.70
C SER A 356 -3.58 -1.14 -5.35
N GLU A 357 -3.22 -1.90 -4.31
CA GLU A 357 -3.17 -1.43 -2.95
C GLU A 357 -1.99 -2.05 -2.21
N MET A 358 -1.43 -1.30 -1.28
CA MET A 358 -0.36 -1.73 -0.39
C MET A 358 -0.67 -1.25 1.02
N VAL A 359 -0.63 -2.14 2.01
CA VAL A 359 -0.68 -1.80 3.43
C VAL A 359 0.58 -2.25 4.12
N VAL A 360 1.18 -1.36 4.89
CA VAL A 360 2.31 -1.71 5.77
C VAL A 360 1.76 -2.43 6.98
N THR A 361 2.23 -3.65 7.22
CA THR A 361 1.73 -4.53 8.28
C THR A 361 2.71 -4.72 9.43
N ASP A 362 3.99 -4.44 9.18
CA ASP A 362 5.06 -4.44 10.19
C ASP A 362 6.22 -3.52 9.77
N ARG A 363 7.05 -3.12 10.73
CA ARG A 363 8.21 -2.26 10.51
C ARG A 363 9.35 -2.65 11.45
N LYS A 364 10.58 -2.71 10.90
CA LYS A 364 11.82 -2.98 11.64
C LYS A 364 12.86 -1.91 11.33
N SER A 365 13.60 -1.48 12.34
CA SER A 365 14.72 -0.53 12.21
C SER A 365 16.08 -1.23 12.04
N ASP A 366 16.22 -2.43 12.61
CA ASP A 366 17.42 -3.24 12.47
C ASP A 366 17.19 -4.35 11.43
N PHE A 367 17.86 -4.24 10.28
CA PHE A 367 17.72 -5.18 9.19
C PHE A 367 18.90 -5.13 8.22
N ALA A 368 19.13 -6.25 7.52
CA ALA A 368 20.09 -6.32 6.42
C ALA A 368 19.48 -5.67 5.16
N ALA A 369 20.24 -4.81 4.50
CA ALA A 369 19.77 -4.14 3.28
C ALA A 369 19.41 -5.16 2.18
N ILE A 370 18.32 -4.91 1.46
CA ILE A 370 17.91 -5.73 0.32
C ILE A 370 18.97 -5.65 -0.80
N PRO A 371 19.62 -6.77 -1.16
CA PRO A 371 20.59 -6.77 -2.24
C PRO A 371 19.96 -6.38 -3.58
N SER A 372 20.66 -5.60 -4.40
CA SER A 372 20.14 -5.14 -5.72
C SER A 372 19.72 -6.30 -6.64
N LYS A 373 20.34 -7.48 -6.50
CA LYS A 373 19.98 -8.68 -7.29
C LYS A 373 18.61 -9.26 -6.91
N LYS A 374 18.17 -9.08 -5.67
CA LYS A 374 16.88 -9.56 -5.14
C LYS A 374 15.77 -8.51 -5.25
N ALA A 375 16.14 -7.26 -5.52
CA ALA A 375 15.18 -6.17 -5.64
C ALA A 375 14.33 -6.31 -6.91
N PHE A 376 13.03 -6.06 -6.75
CA PHE A 376 12.09 -5.92 -7.86
C PHE A 376 12.47 -4.71 -8.73
N LYS A 377 12.68 -4.93 -10.02
CA LYS A 377 13.17 -3.89 -10.94
C LYS A 377 12.00 -3.18 -11.63
N GLU A 378 12.17 -1.91 -11.96
CA GLU A 378 11.14 -1.09 -12.64
C GLU A 378 10.64 -1.68 -13.98
N LYS A 379 11.51 -2.37 -14.71
CA LYS A 379 11.15 -2.98 -16.01
C LYS A 379 10.42 -4.31 -15.86
N GLN A 380 10.39 -4.86 -14.65
CA GLN A 380 9.71 -6.12 -14.37
C GLN A 380 8.21 -5.88 -14.22
N VAL A 381 7.42 -6.82 -14.67
CA VAL A 381 5.97 -6.80 -14.52
C VAL A 381 5.60 -7.70 -13.36
N PHE A 382 4.91 -7.15 -12.39
CA PHE A 382 4.60 -7.85 -11.13
C PHE A 382 3.88 -9.19 -11.38
N TYR A 383 2.84 -9.19 -12.19
CA TYR A 383 2.06 -10.40 -12.46
C TYR A 383 2.85 -11.49 -13.18
N ASP A 384 3.94 -11.16 -13.90
CA ASP A 384 4.80 -12.16 -14.57
C ASP A 384 5.72 -12.87 -13.55
N LEU A 385 6.10 -12.18 -12.47
CA LEU A 385 7.07 -12.65 -11.50
C LEU A 385 6.45 -13.29 -10.25
N VAL A 386 5.24 -12.92 -9.89
CA VAL A 386 4.65 -13.33 -8.64
C VAL A 386 4.49 -14.85 -8.50
N ASP A 387 4.38 -15.58 -9.62
CA ASP A 387 4.30 -17.04 -9.63
C ASP A 387 5.59 -17.73 -9.19
N GLU A 388 6.77 -17.08 -9.35
CA GLU A 388 8.05 -17.62 -8.87
C GLU A 388 8.13 -17.66 -7.33
N TYR A 389 7.26 -16.91 -6.66
CA TYR A 389 7.14 -16.80 -5.21
C TYR A 389 5.91 -17.53 -4.65
N TRP A 390 5.33 -18.46 -5.42
CA TRP A 390 4.13 -19.20 -5.03
C TRP A 390 4.31 -19.94 -3.70
N ASN A 391 3.32 -19.78 -2.80
CA ASN A 391 3.26 -20.48 -1.54
C ASN A 391 1.80 -20.77 -1.17
N GLU A 392 1.44 -22.06 -0.96
CA GLU A 392 0.05 -22.45 -0.61
C GLU A 392 -0.38 -21.95 0.77
N ASP A 393 0.58 -21.86 1.70
CA ASP A 393 0.35 -21.39 3.07
C ASP A 393 0.55 -19.88 3.23
N PHE A 394 0.54 -19.17 2.13
CA PHE A 394 0.82 -17.76 2.01
C PHE A 394 0.17 -16.88 3.10
N TRP A 395 -1.10 -17.16 3.43
CA TRP A 395 -1.90 -16.31 4.29
C TRP A 395 -1.84 -16.64 5.77
N LYS A 396 -1.20 -17.75 6.16
CA LYS A 396 -1.27 -18.25 7.53
C LYS A 396 -0.62 -17.35 8.56
N THR A 397 0.45 -16.64 8.19
CA THR A 397 1.33 -15.93 9.10
C THR A 397 1.40 -14.41 8.88
N TYR A 398 0.81 -13.89 7.81
CA TYR A 398 0.91 -12.47 7.44
C TYR A 398 -0.42 -11.74 7.56
N ASN A 399 -0.35 -10.48 7.96
CA ASN A 399 -1.48 -9.56 7.86
C ASN A 399 -1.71 -9.18 6.40
N ILE A 400 -2.98 -9.16 6.01
CA ILE A 400 -3.44 -8.86 4.66
C ILE A 400 -4.61 -7.89 4.73
N ILE A 401 -4.93 -7.26 3.59
CA ILE A 401 -6.25 -6.66 3.41
C ILE A 401 -7.21 -7.78 3.02
N GLU A 402 -8.24 -8.01 3.82
CA GLU A 402 -9.23 -9.04 3.51
C GLU A 402 -9.85 -8.81 2.11
N PRO A 403 -10.07 -9.86 1.31
CA PRO A 403 -10.80 -9.70 0.06
C PRO A 403 -12.23 -9.24 0.36
N THR A 404 -12.78 -8.38 -0.49
CA THR A 404 -14.22 -8.11 -0.48
C THR A 404 -14.97 -9.38 -0.85
N GLU A 405 -16.25 -9.48 -0.48
CA GLU A 405 -17.10 -10.62 -0.86
C GLU A 405 -17.06 -10.90 -2.38
N SER A 406 -17.13 -9.83 -3.19
CA SER A 406 -17.06 -9.95 -4.65
C SER A 406 -15.69 -10.45 -5.14
N LEU A 407 -14.60 -10.05 -4.50
CA LEU A 407 -13.26 -10.51 -4.82
C LEU A 407 -13.04 -11.94 -4.38
N GLU A 408 -13.53 -12.32 -3.20
CA GLU A 408 -13.45 -13.68 -2.70
C GLU A 408 -14.18 -14.67 -3.61
N HIS A 409 -15.41 -14.36 -4.03
CA HIS A 409 -16.13 -15.14 -5.03
C HIS A 409 -15.35 -15.29 -6.35
N ALA A 410 -14.71 -14.21 -6.80
CA ALA A 410 -13.89 -14.25 -8.01
C ALA A 410 -12.63 -15.11 -7.82
N VAL A 411 -11.94 -14.98 -6.69
CA VAL A 411 -10.77 -15.81 -6.31
C VAL A 411 -11.14 -17.29 -6.32
N ASN A 412 -12.23 -17.65 -5.66
CA ASN A 412 -12.71 -19.03 -5.61
C ASN A 412 -13.09 -19.59 -6.98
N LYS A 413 -13.70 -18.77 -7.83
CA LYS A 413 -14.00 -19.11 -9.22
C LYS A 413 -12.75 -19.32 -10.07
N LEU A 414 -11.78 -18.40 -9.97
CA LEU A 414 -10.52 -18.48 -10.71
C LEU A 414 -9.69 -19.71 -10.29
N LYS A 415 -9.63 -20.02 -8.98
CA LYS A 415 -8.99 -21.23 -8.46
C LYS A 415 -9.61 -22.52 -9.02
N LYS A 416 -10.96 -22.59 -9.12
CA LYS A 416 -11.64 -23.76 -9.71
C LYS A 416 -11.38 -23.90 -11.21
N GLN A 417 -11.06 -22.82 -11.92
CA GLN A 417 -10.82 -22.82 -13.36
C GLN A 417 -9.35 -23.06 -13.73
N SER A 418 -8.41 -22.88 -12.77
CA SER A 418 -6.99 -23.14 -12.96
C SER A 418 -6.54 -24.57 -12.58
N ARG A 419 -7.43 -25.34 -11.96
CA ARG A 419 -7.30 -26.78 -11.74
C ARG A 419 -7.86 -27.55 -12.93
#